data_7dae88c964560cfee20d13cc7198411c
#
_entry.id   7dae88c964560cfee20d13cc7198411c
#
_cell.length_a   1.000
_cell.length_b   1.000
_cell.length_c   1.000
_cell.angle_alpha   90.00
_cell.angle_beta   90.00
_cell.angle_gamma   90.00
#
_symmetry.space_group_name_H-M   'P 1'
#
loop_
_entity.id
_entity.type
_entity.pdbx_description
1 polymer ?
#
loop_
_entity_poly.entity_id
_entity_poly.type
_entity_poly.pdbx_seq_one_letter_code
_entity_poly.pdbx_strand_id
1 'polypeptide(L)'
;MKALSVDQNGKLEVCDVPKPVYGDCQALVKTLSCGVCNGTDMKLIHGSFKNMTHYPMLLGHEAVGQVVEKGKYVTSFEIGDIVLLPFLYGDVGKYSSGWGAYAEYGIVGDAKAYISHGMGPGTKEFDDSFYAQTVIKPEYGLTAVEASMIVTFREVLSAIRRFGFQANQD
;
A
#
# COMPACT_ATOMS: atom_id res chain seq x y z
N MET A 1 6.65 -7.12 14.40
CA MET A 1 6.29 -5.72 14.20
C MET A 1 4.87 -5.48 14.64
N LYS A 2 4.53 -4.23 14.99
CA LYS A 2 3.15 -3.85 15.33
C LYS A 2 2.31 -3.61 14.08
N ALA A 3 1.03 -3.95 14.16
CA ALA A 3 0.02 -3.65 13.14
C ALA A 3 -1.34 -3.42 13.80
N LEU A 4 -2.26 -2.76 13.09
CA LEU A 4 -3.65 -2.58 13.54
C LEU A 4 -4.53 -3.60 12.83
N SER A 5 -5.28 -4.36 13.60
CA SER A 5 -6.26 -5.32 13.09
C SER A 5 -7.68 -4.99 13.54
N VAL A 6 -8.66 -5.53 12.81
CA VAL A 6 -10.07 -5.54 13.18
C VAL A 6 -10.59 -6.97 13.19
N ASP A 7 -11.43 -7.31 14.17
CA ASP A 7 -12.14 -8.59 14.19
C ASP A 7 -13.52 -8.51 13.48
N GLN A 8 -14.19 -9.65 13.36
CA GLN A 8 -15.53 -9.74 12.73
C GLN A 8 -16.64 -8.92 13.44
N ASN A 9 -16.39 -8.48 14.67
CA ASN A 9 -17.32 -7.66 15.46
C ASN A 9 -16.98 -6.16 15.39
N GLY A 10 -15.99 -5.78 14.58
CA GLY A 10 -15.53 -4.40 14.46
C GLY A 10 -14.58 -3.94 15.57
N LYS A 11 -14.10 -4.86 16.43
CA LYS A 11 -13.14 -4.51 17.48
C LYS A 11 -11.76 -4.31 16.90
N LEU A 12 -11.20 -3.14 17.14
CA LEU A 12 -9.82 -2.80 16.77
C LEU A 12 -8.82 -3.27 17.83
N GLU A 13 -7.69 -3.79 17.38
CA GLU A 13 -6.60 -4.24 18.25
C GLU A 13 -5.24 -4.01 17.61
N VAL A 14 -4.29 -3.49 18.41
CA VAL A 14 -2.88 -3.49 18.02
C VAL A 14 -2.30 -4.87 18.28
N CYS A 15 -1.83 -5.52 17.23
CA CYS A 15 -1.32 -6.89 17.26
C CYS A 15 0.14 -6.97 16.85
N ASP A 16 0.78 -8.06 17.24
CA ASP A 16 2.12 -8.42 16.79
C ASP A 16 2.03 -9.38 15.59
N VAL A 17 2.69 -9.00 14.51
CA VAL A 17 2.81 -9.82 13.29
C VAL A 17 4.27 -9.94 12.87
N PRO A 18 4.67 -11.00 12.13
CA PRO A 18 6.01 -11.10 11.59
C PRO A 18 6.31 -9.93 10.64
N LYS A 19 7.59 -9.51 10.59
CA LYS A 19 8.05 -8.56 9.57
C LYS A 19 7.92 -9.22 8.19
N PRO A 20 7.40 -8.52 7.16
CA PRO A 20 7.20 -9.13 5.86
C PRO A 20 8.53 -9.49 5.19
N VAL A 21 8.52 -10.58 4.42
CA VAL A 21 9.65 -11.01 3.61
C VAL A 21 9.41 -10.54 2.17
N TYR A 22 10.39 -9.88 1.59
CA TYR A 22 10.33 -9.36 0.22
C TYR A 22 11.14 -10.24 -0.73
N GLY A 23 10.73 -10.27 -2.00
CA GLY A 23 11.41 -11.00 -3.07
C GLY A 23 12.39 -10.13 -3.86
N ASP A 24 13.05 -10.75 -4.86
CA ASP A 24 14.08 -10.11 -5.68
C ASP A 24 13.62 -8.84 -6.44
N CYS A 25 12.33 -8.78 -6.80
CA CYS A 25 11.72 -7.63 -7.50
C CYS A 25 10.94 -6.70 -6.56
N GLN A 26 11.12 -6.84 -5.23
CA GLN A 26 10.38 -6.10 -4.21
C GLN A 26 11.32 -5.37 -3.28
N ALA A 27 10.79 -4.44 -2.51
CA ALA A 27 11.51 -3.75 -1.44
C ALA A 27 10.70 -3.74 -0.15
N LEU A 28 11.44 -3.77 0.96
CA LEU A 28 10.89 -3.55 2.29
C LEU A 28 10.86 -2.05 2.56
N VAL A 29 9.71 -1.61 3.05
CA VAL A 29 9.42 -0.20 3.30
C VAL A 29 9.02 -0.02 4.76
N LYS A 30 9.67 0.90 5.47
CA LYS A 30 9.25 1.34 6.79
C LYS A 30 8.13 2.37 6.63
N THR A 31 6.96 2.08 7.15
CA THR A 31 5.82 3.00 7.11
C THR A 31 6.12 4.27 7.91
N LEU A 32 5.91 5.43 7.30
CA LEU A 32 6.10 6.74 7.93
C LEU A 32 4.78 7.41 8.29
N SER A 33 3.76 7.22 7.46
CA SER A 33 2.42 7.76 7.67
C SER A 33 1.40 6.89 6.93
N CYS A 34 0.19 6.82 7.45
CA CYS A 34 -0.96 6.23 6.78
C CYS A 34 -2.20 7.06 7.08
N GLY A 35 -2.90 7.50 6.04
CA GLY A 35 -4.16 8.22 6.16
C GLY A 35 -5.26 7.32 6.71
N VAL A 36 -6.22 7.91 7.43
CA VAL A 36 -7.44 7.22 7.87
C VAL A 36 -8.55 7.53 6.86
N CYS A 37 -8.99 6.49 6.15
CA CYS A 37 -10.05 6.61 5.15
C CYS A 37 -11.41 6.29 5.76
N ASN A 38 -12.22 7.33 5.99
CA ASN A 38 -13.58 7.14 6.53
C ASN A 38 -14.46 6.25 5.64
N GLY A 39 -14.22 6.21 4.33
CA GLY A 39 -14.97 5.37 3.40
C GLY A 39 -14.62 3.89 3.49
N THR A 40 -13.36 3.55 3.28
CA THR A 40 -12.88 2.17 3.18
C THR A 40 -12.69 1.53 4.56
N ASP A 41 -11.99 2.20 5.47
CA ASP A 41 -11.70 1.64 6.80
C ASP A 41 -13.00 1.37 7.56
N MET A 42 -13.98 2.29 7.51
CA MET A 42 -15.28 2.07 8.17
C MET A 42 -16.06 0.91 7.56
N LYS A 43 -15.98 0.69 6.24
CA LYS A 43 -16.61 -0.47 5.60
C LYS A 43 -15.96 -1.78 6.04
N LEU A 44 -14.64 -1.81 6.19
CA LEU A 44 -13.91 -2.98 6.71
C LEU A 44 -14.28 -3.24 8.18
N ILE A 45 -14.29 -2.19 9.00
CA ILE A 45 -14.64 -2.29 10.43
C ILE A 45 -16.09 -2.80 10.62
N HIS A 46 -17.02 -2.37 9.77
CA HIS A 46 -18.42 -2.79 9.84
C HIS A 46 -18.74 -4.06 9.04
N GLY A 47 -17.75 -4.73 8.42
CA GLY A 47 -17.96 -5.94 7.64
C GLY A 47 -18.78 -5.74 6.36
N SER A 48 -18.85 -4.51 5.84
CA SER A 48 -19.66 -4.14 4.68
C SER A 48 -18.84 -3.93 3.39
N PHE A 49 -17.53 -4.19 3.42
CA PHE A 49 -16.69 -4.12 2.23
C PHE A 49 -16.85 -5.40 1.39
N LYS A 50 -17.30 -5.21 0.15
CA LYS A 50 -17.60 -6.34 -0.74
C LYS A 50 -16.33 -7.17 -1.02
N ASN A 51 -16.44 -8.48 -0.90
CA ASN A 51 -15.38 -9.47 -1.14
C ASN A 51 -14.20 -9.46 -0.15
N MET A 52 -14.28 -8.70 0.94
CA MET A 52 -13.29 -8.73 2.03
C MET A 52 -13.99 -9.13 3.34
N THR A 53 -14.11 -10.44 3.55
CA THR A 53 -14.93 -11.04 4.61
C THR A 53 -14.14 -11.93 5.57
N HIS A 54 -12.84 -12.10 5.35
CA HIS A 54 -11.98 -12.93 6.18
C HIS A 54 -11.38 -12.11 7.32
N TYR A 55 -11.80 -12.40 8.55
CA TYR A 55 -11.35 -11.75 9.78
C TYR A 55 -10.57 -12.72 10.68
N PRO A 56 -9.67 -12.25 11.57
CA PRO A 56 -9.29 -10.84 11.76
C PRO A 56 -8.48 -10.31 10.58
N MET A 57 -8.60 -8.99 10.29
CA MET A 57 -8.03 -8.36 9.12
C MET A 57 -7.08 -7.22 9.51
N LEU A 58 -5.94 -7.11 8.82
CA LEU A 58 -5.00 -5.98 8.97
C LEU A 58 -5.44 -4.82 8.11
N LEU A 59 -5.57 -3.63 8.71
CA LEU A 59 -6.12 -2.43 8.09
C LEU A 59 -5.05 -1.49 7.52
N GLY A 60 -5.53 -0.48 6.76
CA GLY A 60 -4.74 0.66 6.25
C GLY A 60 -4.38 0.51 4.77
N HIS A 61 -4.57 1.59 3.98
CA HIS A 61 -4.36 1.56 2.53
C HIS A 61 -3.90 2.91 1.93
N GLU A 62 -3.79 3.97 2.71
CA GLU A 62 -3.33 5.30 2.26
C GLU A 62 -1.96 5.64 2.85
N ALA A 63 -0.96 4.76 2.62
CA ALA A 63 0.33 4.86 3.28
C ALA A 63 1.45 5.37 2.39
N VAL A 64 2.41 5.97 3.06
CA VAL A 64 3.72 6.35 2.54
C VAL A 64 4.80 5.82 3.49
N GLY A 65 5.92 5.42 2.92
CA GLY A 65 7.04 4.91 3.71
C GLY A 65 8.37 5.08 3.02
N GLN A 66 9.44 4.79 3.75
CA GLN A 66 10.81 4.85 3.27
C GLN A 66 11.32 3.46 2.95
N VAL A 67 11.91 3.29 1.78
CA VAL A 67 12.61 2.06 1.38
C VAL A 67 13.79 1.84 2.31
N VAL A 68 13.83 0.71 3.00
CA VAL A 68 14.91 0.35 3.96
C VAL A 68 15.75 -0.83 3.48
N GLU A 69 15.18 -1.70 2.66
CA GLU A 69 15.87 -2.82 2.02
C GLU A 69 15.27 -3.04 0.64
N LYS A 70 16.05 -3.56 -0.33
CA LYS A 70 15.55 -3.88 -1.66
C LYS A 70 16.11 -5.18 -2.21
N GLY A 71 15.32 -5.86 -3.03
CA GLY A 71 15.74 -7.04 -3.78
C GLY A 71 16.72 -6.69 -4.89
N LYS A 72 17.46 -7.68 -5.34
CA LYS A 72 18.60 -7.51 -6.28
C LYS A 72 18.21 -6.98 -7.66
N TYR A 73 16.95 -7.14 -8.06
CA TYR A 73 16.45 -6.70 -9.37
C TYR A 73 15.74 -5.35 -9.35
N VAL A 74 15.52 -4.78 -8.17
CA VAL A 74 14.89 -3.47 -8.04
C VAL A 74 15.79 -2.36 -8.57
N THR A 75 15.27 -1.59 -9.54
CA THR A 75 15.99 -0.50 -10.23
C THR A 75 15.22 0.81 -10.28
N SER A 76 13.92 0.81 -9.99
CA SER A 76 13.06 2.00 -10.12
C SER A 76 13.12 2.93 -8.92
N PHE A 77 13.71 2.49 -7.82
CA PHE A 77 13.88 3.27 -6.58
C PHE A 77 15.04 2.72 -5.75
N GLU A 78 15.57 3.55 -4.85
CA GLU A 78 16.74 3.25 -4.03
C GLU A 78 16.38 3.19 -2.53
N ILE A 79 17.30 2.64 -1.73
CA ILE A 79 17.22 2.69 -0.26
C ILE A 79 17.26 4.16 0.16
N GLY A 80 16.30 4.56 1.01
CA GLY A 80 16.12 5.94 1.44
C GLY A 80 15.00 6.68 0.69
N ASP A 81 14.61 6.20 -0.49
CA ASP A 81 13.50 6.79 -1.25
C ASP A 81 12.17 6.69 -0.50
N ILE A 82 11.34 7.72 -0.66
CA ILE A 82 9.98 7.76 -0.13
C ILE A 82 9.02 7.27 -1.21
N VAL A 83 8.23 6.25 -0.88
CA VAL A 83 7.30 5.59 -1.81
C VAL A 83 5.90 5.50 -1.24
N LEU A 84 4.89 5.46 -2.13
CA LEU A 84 3.50 5.24 -1.77
C LEU A 84 3.17 3.74 -1.72
N LEU A 85 2.11 3.42 -0.98
CA LEU A 85 1.42 2.12 -0.97
C LEU A 85 2.28 0.93 -0.52
N PRO A 86 3.05 1.04 0.59
CA PRO A 86 3.67 -0.13 1.18
C PRO A 86 2.60 -1.01 1.84
N PHE A 87 2.32 -2.17 1.26
CA PHE A 87 1.25 -3.06 1.70
C PHE A 87 1.78 -4.41 2.19
N LEU A 88 0.93 -5.17 2.87
CA LEU A 88 1.17 -6.57 3.21
C LEU A 88 0.46 -7.46 2.18
N TYR A 89 1.17 -8.41 1.61
CA TYR A 89 0.65 -9.31 0.59
C TYR A 89 0.14 -10.60 1.21
N GLY A 90 -1.12 -10.92 0.91
CA GLY A 90 -1.74 -12.14 1.39
C GLY A 90 -1.92 -12.19 2.91
N ASP A 91 -2.17 -13.37 3.41
CA ASP A 91 -2.39 -13.59 4.84
C ASP A 91 -1.09 -13.51 5.63
N VAL A 92 -1.15 -12.92 6.82
CA VAL A 92 -0.02 -12.80 7.76
C VAL A 92 -0.36 -13.56 9.04
N GLY A 93 0.05 -14.81 9.11
CA GLY A 93 -0.36 -15.72 10.17
C GLY A 93 -1.87 -15.98 10.15
N LYS A 94 -2.57 -15.60 11.21
CA LYS A 94 -4.04 -15.73 11.28
C LYS A 94 -4.82 -14.54 10.72
N TYR A 95 -4.12 -13.49 10.28
CA TYR A 95 -4.73 -12.25 9.81
C TYR A 95 -4.81 -12.22 8.30
N SER A 96 -5.97 -11.89 7.75
CA SER A 96 -6.09 -11.55 6.34
C SER A 96 -5.59 -10.12 6.07
N SER A 97 -5.19 -9.84 4.84
CA SER A 97 -4.74 -8.49 4.46
C SER A 97 -5.91 -7.63 4.00
N GLY A 98 -6.21 -6.56 4.74
CA GLY A 98 -6.95 -5.40 4.27
C GLY A 98 -5.98 -4.30 3.85
N TRP A 99 -5.01 -4.65 2.99
CA TRP A 99 -3.78 -3.94 2.60
C TRP A 99 -2.74 -3.83 3.73
N GLY A 100 -3.12 -3.76 4.98
CA GLY A 100 -2.24 -3.86 6.14
C GLY A 100 -1.25 -2.71 6.33
N ALA A 101 -1.53 -1.53 5.78
CA ALA A 101 -0.59 -0.41 5.83
C ALA A 101 -0.54 0.32 7.18
N TYR A 102 -1.46 0.02 8.12
CA TYR A 102 -1.28 0.39 9.54
C TYR A 102 -0.33 -0.58 10.25
N ALA A 103 0.71 -1.02 9.56
CA ALA A 103 1.82 -1.79 10.11
C ALA A 103 3.12 -0.99 10.03
N GLU A 104 4.09 -1.33 10.87
CA GLU A 104 5.39 -0.66 10.88
C GLU A 104 6.18 -0.83 9.58
N TYR A 105 5.92 -1.93 8.84
CA TYR A 105 6.57 -2.22 7.56
C TYR A 105 5.58 -2.80 6.58
N GLY A 106 5.79 -2.49 5.31
CA GLY A 106 5.10 -3.07 4.17
C GLY A 106 6.08 -3.39 3.04
N ILE A 107 5.55 -3.85 1.93
CA ILE A 107 6.31 -4.21 0.73
C ILE A 107 5.79 -3.41 -0.46
N VAL A 108 6.69 -3.03 -1.37
CA VAL A 108 6.35 -2.50 -2.69
C VAL A 108 7.09 -3.30 -3.77
N GLY A 109 6.45 -3.52 -4.89
CA GLY A 109 7.04 -4.15 -6.06
C GLY A 109 7.65 -3.13 -7.03
N ASP A 110 8.66 -3.54 -7.78
CA ASP A 110 9.18 -2.82 -8.94
C ASP A 110 8.63 -3.47 -10.23
N ALA A 111 7.64 -2.82 -10.85
CA ALA A 111 7.01 -3.34 -12.06
C ALA A 111 8.01 -3.56 -13.22
N LYS A 112 9.02 -2.69 -13.36
CA LYS A 112 10.05 -2.85 -14.39
C LYS A 112 10.92 -4.06 -14.11
N ALA A 113 11.30 -4.31 -12.86
CA ALA A 113 12.06 -5.48 -12.46
C ALA A 113 11.29 -6.77 -12.76
N TYR A 114 10.02 -6.84 -12.42
CA TYR A 114 9.17 -7.99 -12.75
C TYR A 114 9.11 -8.26 -14.25
N ILE A 115 8.80 -7.24 -15.05
CA ILE A 115 8.69 -7.37 -16.51
C ILE A 115 10.03 -7.81 -17.14
N SER A 116 11.15 -7.20 -16.74
CA SER A 116 12.46 -7.52 -17.28
C SER A 116 12.96 -8.93 -16.94
N HIS A 117 12.36 -9.57 -15.92
CA HIS A 117 12.68 -10.93 -15.50
C HIS A 117 11.59 -11.95 -15.89
N GLY A 118 10.75 -11.60 -16.87
CA GLY A 118 9.75 -12.52 -17.42
C GLY A 118 8.51 -12.73 -16.54
N MET A 119 8.35 -11.94 -15.49
CA MET A 119 7.20 -11.95 -14.59
C MET A 119 6.30 -10.73 -14.86
N GLY A 120 5.87 -10.55 -16.10
CA GLY A 120 5.01 -9.43 -16.49
C GLY A 120 3.52 -9.67 -16.20
N PRO A 121 2.64 -8.75 -16.68
CA PRO A 121 1.19 -8.86 -16.52
C PRO A 121 0.66 -10.23 -16.96
N GLY A 122 -0.21 -10.83 -16.14
CA GLY A 122 -0.75 -12.18 -16.35
C GLY A 122 0.02 -13.27 -15.60
N THR A 123 1.17 -12.96 -14.97
CA THR A 123 1.80 -13.87 -14.02
C THR A 123 1.26 -13.61 -12.61
N LYS A 124 1.17 -14.69 -11.80
CA LYS A 124 0.68 -14.56 -10.42
C LYS A 124 1.52 -13.59 -9.59
N GLU A 125 2.84 -13.66 -9.76
CA GLU A 125 3.79 -12.80 -9.05
C GLU A 125 3.58 -11.33 -9.37
N PHE A 126 3.24 -11.01 -10.63
CA PHE A 126 2.95 -9.64 -11.06
C PHE A 126 1.59 -9.19 -10.57
N ASP A 127 0.55 -9.99 -10.80
CA ASP A 127 -0.84 -9.61 -10.57
C ASP A 127 -1.17 -9.53 -9.07
N ASP A 128 -0.51 -10.33 -8.22
CA ASP A 128 -0.64 -10.29 -6.77
C ASP A 128 0.20 -9.18 -6.11
N SER A 129 1.06 -8.48 -6.85
CA SER A 129 1.96 -7.46 -6.29
C SER A 129 1.34 -6.07 -6.30
N PHE A 130 1.67 -5.28 -5.27
CA PHE A 130 1.41 -3.84 -5.24
C PHE A 130 2.70 -3.09 -5.58
N TYR A 131 2.61 -2.14 -6.49
CA TYR A 131 3.79 -1.45 -7.01
C TYR A 131 3.98 -0.09 -6.38
N ALA A 132 5.24 0.26 -6.12
CA ALA A 132 5.62 1.63 -5.86
C ALA A 132 5.25 2.47 -7.09
N GLN A 133 4.15 3.20 -7.02
CA GLN A 133 3.64 3.94 -8.17
C GLN A 133 4.25 5.32 -8.29
N THR A 134 4.82 5.84 -7.20
CA THR A 134 5.39 7.18 -7.15
C THR A 134 6.51 7.21 -6.12
N VAL A 135 7.66 7.71 -6.52
CA VAL A 135 8.73 8.12 -5.61
C VAL A 135 8.51 9.59 -5.29
N ILE A 136 8.39 9.92 -4.01
CA ILE A 136 8.24 11.28 -3.53
C ILE A 136 9.63 11.89 -3.38
N LYS A 137 9.94 12.86 -4.21
CA LYS A 137 11.25 13.48 -4.21
C LYS A 137 11.36 14.59 -3.15
N PRO A 138 12.54 14.76 -2.53
CA PRO A 138 12.74 15.79 -1.50
C PRO A 138 12.44 17.22 -1.99
N GLU A 139 12.69 17.51 -3.28
CA GLU A 139 12.40 18.82 -3.87
C GLU A 139 10.92 19.19 -3.90
N TYR A 140 10.01 18.23 -3.70
CA TYR A 140 8.57 18.53 -3.57
C TYR A 140 8.22 19.15 -2.23
N GLY A 141 9.11 19.09 -1.24
CA GLY A 141 8.92 19.70 0.07
C GLY A 141 7.79 19.12 0.90
N LEU A 142 7.30 17.91 0.56
CA LEU A 142 6.19 17.27 1.23
C LEU A 142 6.67 16.51 2.48
N THR A 143 5.97 16.69 3.58
CA THR A 143 6.10 15.81 4.74
C THR A 143 5.48 14.43 4.44
N ALA A 144 5.84 13.41 5.22
CA ALA A 144 5.24 12.09 5.09
C ALA A 144 3.70 12.10 5.29
N VAL A 145 3.20 12.97 6.16
CA VAL A 145 1.75 13.14 6.40
C VAL A 145 1.07 13.71 5.16
N GLU A 146 1.62 14.77 4.56
CA GLU A 146 1.07 15.35 3.32
C GLU A 146 1.18 14.38 2.15
N ALA A 147 2.29 13.64 2.05
CA ALA A 147 2.50 12.66 0.99
C ALA A 147 1.47 11.52 1.03
N SER A 148 0.95 11.12 2.20
CA SER A 148 -0.09 10.09 2.29
C SER A 148 -1.41 10.52 1.59
N MET A 149 -1.70 11.81 1.51
CA MET A 149 -2.88 12.35 0.81
C MET A 149 -2.78 12.20 -0.72
N ILE A 150 -1.59 11.97 -1.26
CA ILE A 150 -1.41 11.78 -2.71
C ILE A 150 -2.18 10.57 -3.21
N VAL A 151 -2.36 9.54 -2.38
CA VAL A 151 -3.17 8.35 -2.72
C VAL A 151 -4.58 8.78 -3.10
N THR A 152 -5.25 9.51 -2.22
CA THR A 152 -6.61 10.04 -2.43
C THR A 152 -6.66 11.02 -3.62
N PHE A 153 -5.72 11.95 -3.72
CA PHE A 153 -5.69 12.91 -4.83
C PHE A 153 -5.53 12.23 -6.20
N ARG A 154 -4.75 11.14 -6.29
CA ARG A 154 -4.63 10.36 -7.52
C ARG A 154 -5.94 9.70 -7.93
N GLU A 155 -6.68 9.15 -6.98
CA GLU A 155 -8.00 8.56 -7.23
C GLU A 155 -8.98 9.60 -7.74
N VAL A 156 -9.05 10.76 -7.09
CA VAL A 156 -9.89 11.89 -7.50
C VAL A 156 -9.49 12.38 -8.91
N LEU A 157 -8.20 12.58 -9.17
CA LEU A 157 -7.71 13.00 -10.49
C LEU A 157 -8.03 11.97 -11.58
N SER A 158 -7.91 10.68 -11.26
CA SER A 158 -8.27 9.59 -12.17
C SER A 158 -9.77 9.60 -12.50
N ALA A 159 -10.62 9.85 -11.50
CA ALA A 159 -12.06 9.99 -11.70
C ALA A 159 -12.39 11.19 -12.59
N ILE A 160 -11.85 12.36 -12.29
CA ILE A 160 -12.03 13.58 -13.08
C ILE A 160 -11.68 13.34 -14.57
N ARG A 161 -10.51 12.71 -14.81
CA ARG A 161 -10.08 12.39 -16.18
C ARG A 161 -11.00 11.41 -16.90
N ARG A 162 -11.50 10.39 -16.18
CA ARG A 162 -12.44 9.40 -16.74
C ARG A 162 -13.78 10.01 -17.12
N PHE A 163 -14.25 10.99 -16.35
CA PHE A 163 -15.49 11.73 -16.68
C PHE A 163 -15.29 12.80 -17.75
N GLY A 164 -14.06 13.03 -18.21
CA GLY A 164 -13.76 13.99 -19.28
C GLY A 164 -13.88 15.45 -18.86
N PHE A 165 -13.87 15.74 -17.56
CA PHE A 165 -13.88 17.13 -17.09
C PHE A 165 -12.62 17.86 -17.55
N GLN A 166 -12.79 19.09 -18.05
CA GLN A 166 -11.71 19.99 -18.42
C GLN A 166 -11.68 21.20 -17.51
N ALA A 167 -10.53 21.87 -17.41
CA ALA A 167 -10.42 23.12 -16.68
C ALA A 167 -11.42 24.15 -17.26
N ASN A 168 -12.07 24.92 -16.37
CA ASN A 168 -13.05 25.96 -16.72
C ASN A 168 -14.36 25.46 -17.38
N GLN A 169 -14.79 24.24 -17.11
CA GLN A 169 -16.15 23.82 -17.35
C GLN A 169 -17.03 24.20 -16.16
N ASP A 170 -18.10 24.95 -16.42
CA ASP A 170 -19.16 25.30 -15.46
C ASP A 170 -20.15 24.14 -15.30
#